data_f7fd1276db94ed52b494eba8da2180da
#
_entry.id   f7fd1276db94ed52b494eba8da2180da
#
_cell.length_a   1.000
_cell.length_b   1.000
_cell.length_c   1.000
_cell.angle_alpha   90.00
_cell.angle_beta   90.00
_cell.angle_gamma   90.00
#
_symmetry.space_group_name_H-M   'P 1'
#
loop_
_entity.id
_entity.type
_entity.pdbx_description
1 polymer ?
#
loop_
_entity_poly.entity_id
_entity_poly.type
_entity_poly.pdbx_seq_one_letter_code
_entity_poly.pdbx_strand_id
1 'polypeptide(L)'
;MLSVKNVSMHFGGIKAVDNVSLDIASGSITGLIGPNGAGKTTLFNVIAGLYQPQAGQIMLDGEDVTGLPPHRLFAKGLLRTFQLAHEFASLTVRDNLMMVPPDQSGERLVDVWLHPKKIAAEEAQNHQRADEVMAFLKIDHLANEYAGNLSGGQKKLLELGRTMMTDAKIVFLDEVGAGVNRTLLGQIGDAIVRLNREHNFTFCMIEHDMQFISRLCDPVMVMAEGRVLTTGSAAAVLANDAVIEAYLGRGLKTARSGSPRTVVEPA
;
A
#
# COMPACT_ATOMS: atom_id res chain seq x y z
N MET A 1 -3.70 4.91 15.27
CA MET A 1 -2.88 3.91 14.56
C MET A 1 -1.58 4.54 14.06
N LEU A 2 -1.55 5.22 12.92
CA LEU A 2 -0.35 5.91 12.42
C LEU A 2 -0.61 7.42 12.34
N SER A 3 0.34 8.22 12.85
CA SER A 3 0.31 9.69 12.77
C SER A 3 1.64 10.19 12.21
N VAL A 4 1.56 10.97 11.15
CA VAL A 4 2.69 11.64 10.49
C VAL A 4 2.57 13.13 10.80
N LYS A 5 3.62 13.76 11.35
CA LYS A 5 3.60 15.15 11.79
C LYS A 5 4.75 15.92 11.16
N ASN A 6 4.41 16.90 10.32
CA ASN A 6 5.33 17.87 9.70
C ASN A 6 6.54 17.21 9.02
N VAL A 7 6.34 16.02 8.42
CA VAL A 7 7.41 15.26 7.76
C VAL A 7 7.84 15.95 6.48
N SER A 8 9.16 16.07 6.31
CA SER A 8 9.78 16.63 5.11
C SER A 8 10.88 15.72 4.58
N MET A 9 10.95 15.61 3.25
CA MET A 9 11.96 14.87 2.52
C MET A 9 12.33 15.58 1.22
N HIS A 10 13.61 15.93 1.07
CA HIS A 10 14.11 16.66 -0.09
C HIS A 10 15.24 15.87 -0.76
N PHE A 11 15.30 15.96 -2.08
CA PHE A 11 16.39 15.40 -2.90
C PHE A 11 17.08 16.55 -3.64
N GLY A 12 18.23 16.96 -3.14
CA GLY A 12 18.87 18.20 -3.63
C GLY A 12 17.96 19.40 -3.46
N GLY A 13 17.62 20.08 -4.54
CA GLY A 13 16.70 21.23 -4.54
C GLY A 13 15.20 20.89 -4.61
N ILE A 14 14.84 19.60 -4.77
CA ILE A 14 13.46 19.17 -4.95
C ILE A 14 12.86 18.78 -3.61
N LYS A 15 11.79 19.46 -3.21
CA LYS A 15 10.99 19.13 -2.03
C LYS A 15 9.97 18.06 -2.40
N ALA A 16 10.36 16.78 -2.30
CA ALA A 16 9.48 15.67 -2.64
C ALA A 16 8.35 15.47 -1.63
N VAL A 17 8.61 15.72 -0.35
CA VAL A 17 7.63 15.81 0.74
C VAL A 17 7.96 17.09 1.51
N ASP A 18 6.99 17.98 1.69
CA ASP A 18 7.19 19.29 2.29
C ASP A 18 6.13 19.53 3.38
N ASN A 19 6.55 19.34 4.63
CA ASN A 19 5.74 19.58 5.83
C ASN A 19 4.40 18.82 5.84
N VAL A 20 4.44 17.52 5.48
CA VAL A 20 3.25 16.67 5.42
C VAL A 20 2.83 16.22 6.82
N SER A 21 1.54 16.40 7.10
CA SER A 21 0.87 15.84 8.28
C SER A 21 -0.37 15.07 7.85
N LEU A 22 -0.53 13.85 8.36
CA LEU A 22 -1.70 12.99 8.13
C LEU A 22 -1.86 11.97 9.25
N ASP A 23 -3.09 11.48 9.42
CA ASP A 23 -3.43 10.43 10.36
C ASP A 23 -4.15 9.29 9.64
N ILE A 24 -3.77 8.04 9.97
CA ILE A 24 -4.44 6.83 9.51
C ILE A 24 -5.04 6.13 10.73
N ALA A 25 -6.36 6.05 10.74
CA ALA A 25 -7.09 5.41 11.84
C ALA A 25 -6.91 3.87 11.80
N SER A 26 -6.95 3.23 12.95
CA SER A 26 -6.99 1.76 13.01
C SER A 26 -8.25 1.22 12.34
N GLY A 27 -8.12 0.16 11.55
CA GLY A 27 -9.24 -0.47 10.85
C GLY A 27 -9.79 0.38 9.67
N SER A 28 -9.09 1.44 9.22
CA SER A 28 -9.48 2.17 8.00
C SER A 28 -8.84 1.59 6.75
N ILE A 29 -9.49 1.81 5.60
CA ILE A 29 -8.88 1.67 4.28
C ILE A 29 -8.72 3.09 3.73
N THR A 30 -7.52 3.64 3.85
CA THR A 30 -7.22 5.03 3.47
C THR A 30 -6.62 5.07 2.07
N GLY A 31 -7.16 5.92 1.19
CA GLY A 31 -6.60 6.18 -0.13
C GLY A 31 -5.64 7.38 -0.11
N LEU A 32 -4.49 7.26 -0.77
CA LEU A 32 -3.58 8.37 -1.03
C LEU A 32 -3.45 8.57 -2.54
N ILE A 33 -4.09 9.62 -3.05
CA ILE A 33 -4.13 9.94 -4.48
C ILE A 33 -3.40 11.25 -4.78
N GLY A 34 -3.23 11.54 -6.05
CA GLY A 34 -2.59 12.77 -6.52
C GLY A 34 -1.86 12.57 -7.85
N PRO A 35 -1.49 13.64 -8.54
CA PRO A 35 -0.77 13.56 -9.81
C PRO A 35 0.60 12.88 -9.67
N ASN A 36 1.17 12.50 -10.81
CA ASN A 36 2.55 11.98 -10.83
C ASN A 36 3.51 13.07 -10.33
N GLY A 37 4.49 12.64 -9.53
CA GLY A 37 5.42 13.59 -8.89
C GLY A 37 4.87 14.32 -7.66
N ALA A 38 3.65 14.03 -7.20
CA ALA A 38 3.08 14.64 -5.99
C ALA A 38 3.79 14.27 -4.67
N GLY A 39 4.71 13.29 -4.69
CA GLY A 39 5.45 12.86 -3.50
C GLY A 39 4.89 11.62 -2.78
N LYS A 40 3.82 11.00 -3.28
CA LYS A 40 3.13 9.85 -2.65
C LYS A 40 4.07 8.69 -2.34
N THR A 41 4.77 8.16 -3.34
CA THR A 41 5.71 7.04 -3.19
C THR A 41 6.90 7.43 -2.29
N THR A 42 7.33 8.70 -2.34
CA THR A 42 8.38 9.21 -1.43
C THR A 42 7.88 9.19 0.01
N LEU A 43 6.65 9.64 0.27
CA LEU A 43 6.05 9.60 1.60
C LEU A 43 5.93 8.15 2.11
N PHE A 44 5.48 7.22 1.27
CA PHE A 44 5.45 5.78 1.61
C PHE A 44 6.85 5.24 1.93
N ASN A 45 7.87 5.63 1.16
CA ASN A 45 9.27 5.24 1.42
C ASN A 45 9.76 5.77 2.77
N VAL A 46 9.39 6.99 3.13
CA VAL A 46 9.75 7.60 4.42
C VAL A 46 9.05 6.86 5.57
N ILE A 47 7.74 6.61 5.46
CA ILE A 47 6.97 5.91 6.49
C ILE A 47 7.45 4.46 6.65
N ALA A 48 7.82 3.79 5.55
CA ALA A 48 8.35 2.43 5.56
C ALA A 48 9.85 2.32 5.93
N GLY A 49 10.50 3.45 6.28
CA GLY A 49 11.89 3.48 6.75
C GLY A 49 12.94 3.26 5.67
N LEU A 50 12.56 3.36 4.39
CA LEU A 50 13.51 3.31 3.26
C LEU A 50 14.26 4.63 3.09
N TYR A 51 13.63 5.75 3.47
CA TYR A 51 14.26 7.06 3.52
C TYR A 51 14.11 7.64 4.93
N GLN A 52 15.17 8.26 5.42
CA GLN A 52 15.13 8.98 6.69
C GLN A 52 14.62 10.40 6.45
N PRO A 53 13.53 10.85 7.09
CA PRO A 53 13.04 12.22 6.94
C PRO A 53 14.05 13.23 7.46
N GLN A 54 14.12 14.41 6.82
CA GLN A 54 14.95 15.51 7.30
C GLN A 54 14.29 16.30 8.42
N ALA A 55 12.95 16.24 8.54
CA ALA A 55 12.18 16.87 9.61
C ALA A 55 10.88 16.12 9.85
N GLY A 56 10.28 16.36 11.00
CA GLY A 56 9.00 15.82 11.40
C GLY A 56 9.10 14.53 12.21
N GLN A 57 7.95 13.93 12.48
CA GLN A 57 7.82 12.76 13.35
C GLN A 57 6.79 11.78 12.80
N ILE A 58 7.04 10.49 12.97
CA ILE A 58 6.13 9.41 12.61
C ILE A 58 5.85 8.58 13.86
N MET A 59 4.58 8.51 14.23
CA MET A 59 4.12 7.76 15.41
C MET A 59 3.30 6.55 14.97
N LEU A 60 3.60 5.38 15.49
CA LEU A 60 2.83 4.15 15.30
C LEU A 60 2.33 3.67 16.65
N ASP A 61 1.02 3.61 16.85
CA ASP A 61 0.37 3.24 18.13
C ASP A 61 0.90 4.04 19.34
N GLY A 62 1.22 5.34 19.12
CA GLY A 62 1.76 6.21 20.16
C GLY A 62 3.27 6.10 20.39
N GLU A 63 3.96 5.20 19.70
CA GLU A 63 5.42 5.06 19.76
C GLU A 63 6.08 5.82 18.60
N ASP A 64 7.18 6.51 18.87
CA ASP A 64 7.98 7.17 17.85
C ASP A 64 8.78 6.14 17.04
N VAL A 65 8.47 6.06 15.75
CA VAL A 65 9.11 5.15 14.79
C VAL A 65 9.90 5.90 13.72
N THR A 66 10.13 7.20 13.91
CA THR A 66 10.82 8.06 12.94
C THR A 66 12.19 7.52 12.60
N GLY A 67 12.44 7.28 11.31
CA GLY A 67 13.75 6.83 10.83
C GLY A 67 14.14 5.41 11.24
N LEU A 68 13.25 4.62 11.83
CA LEU A 68 13.51 3.20 12.06
C LEU A 68 13.68 2.45 10.74
N PRO A 69 14.61 1.50 10.66
CA PRO A 69 14.80 0.71 9.45
C PRO A 69 13.62 -0.25 9.21
N PRO A 70 13.38 -0.69 7.94
CA PRO A 70 12.20 -1.47 7.56
C PRO A 70 11.98 -2.73 8.40
N HIS A 71 13.03 -3.47 8.75
CA HIS A 71 12.90 -4.69 9.55
C HIS A 71 12.37 -4.44 10.97
N ARG A 72 12.67 -3.27 11.58
CA ARG A 72 12.11 -2.89 12.88
C ARG A 72 10.65 -2.44 12.76
N LEU A 73 10.31 -1.75 11.67
CA LEU A 73 8.92 -1.38 11.38
C LEU A 73 8.07 -2.62 11.12
N PHE A 74 8.60 -3.60 10.39
CA PHE A 74 7.97 -4.89 10.18
C PHE A 74 7.65 -5.60 11.51
N ALA A 75 8.62 -5.68 12.43
CA ALA A 75 8.42 -6.26 13.76
C ALA A 75 7.37 -5.52 14.61
N LYS A 76 7.05 -4.24 14.28
CA LYS A 76 5.99 -3.45 14.91
C LYS A 76 4.64 -3.57 14.20
N GLY A 77 4.58 -4.35 13.12
CA GLY A 77 3.38 -4.59 12.33
C GLY A 77 3.12 -3.56 11.23
N LEU A 78 4.11 -2.75 10.84
CA LEU A 78 4.03 -1.89 9.67
C LEU A 78 4.66 -2.60 8.47
N LEU A 79 3.83 -2.94 7.49
CA LEU A 79 4.25 -3.61 6.27
C LEU A 79 4.02 -2.70 5.06
N ARG A 80 4.95 -2.75 4.10
CA ARG A 80 4.76 -2.17 2.79
C ARG A 80 4.94 -3.22 1.71
N THR A 81 3.98 -3.29 0.77
CA THR A 81 4.16 -4.05 -0.46
C THR A 81 4.92 -3.21 -1.48
N PHE A 82 5.59 -3.88 -2.41
CA PHE A 82 6.32 -3.20 -3.49
C PHE A 82 5.44 -3.09 -4.73
N GLN A 83 5.70 -2.10 -5.57
CA GLN A 83 5.00 -1.87 -6.84
C GLN A 83 5.12 -3.09 -7.79
N LEU A 84 6.27 -3.78 -7.76
CA LEU A 84 6.47 -5.06 -8.43
C LEU A 84 6.34 -6.18 -7.39
N ALA A 85 5.50 -7.16 -7.66
CA ALA A 85 5.41 -8.35 -6.84
C ALA A 85 6.77 -9.09 -6.85
N HIS A 86 7.38 -9.24 -5.68
CA HIS A 86 8.65 -9.96 -5.51
C HIS A 86 8.37 -11.36 -4.97
N GLU A 87 7.75 -12.19 -5.81
CA GLU A 87 7.62 -13.61 -5.51
C GLU A 87 8.94 -14.33 -5.71
N PHE A 88 9.17 -15.39 -4.94
CA PHE A 88 10.23 -16.34 -5.21
C PHE A 88 9.77 -17.25 -6.34
N ALA A 89 10.13 -16.90 -7.58
CA ALA A 89 9.61 -17.50 -8.80
C ALA A 89 9.85 -19.02 -8.90
N SER A 90 10.94 -19.52 -8.29
CA SER A 90 11.32 -20.94 -8.25
C SER A 90 10.67 -21.74 -7.11
N LEU A 91 9.89 -21.10 -6.25
CA LEU A 91 9.14 -21.73 -5.18
C LEU A 91 7.67 -21.84 -5.54
N THR A 92 6.98 -22.81 -4.94
CA THR A 92 5.52 -22.92 -5.10
C THR A 92 4.80 -21.76 -4.42
N VAL A 93 3.51 -21.58 -4.73
CA VAL A 93 2.65 -20.59 -4.06
C VAL A 93 2.64 -20.85 -2.54
N ARG A 94 2.49 -22.10 -2.13
CA ARG A 94 2.53 -22.51 -0.72
C ARG A 94 3.86 -22.16 -0.06
N ASP A 95 4.98 -22.52 -0.68
CA ASP A 95 6.30 -22.23 -0.12
C ASP A 95 6.55 -20.74 0.02
N ASN A 96 6.08 -19.95 -0.94
CA ASN A 96 6.14 -18.48 -0.86
C ASN A 96 5.39 -17.91 0.35
N LEU A 97 4.29 -18.54 0.77
CA LEU A 97 3.56 -18.17 1.98
C LEU A 97 4.30 -18.64 3.24
N MET A 98 4.78 -19.86 3.25
CA MET A 98 5.43 -20.47 4.41
C MET A 98 6.77 -19.82 4.78
N MET A 99 7.44 -19.14 3.85
CA MET A 99 8.69 -18.41 4.13
C MET A 99 8.49 -17.10 4.91
N VAL A 100 7.25 -16.63 5.10
CA VAL A 100 6.98 -15.28 5.60
C VAL A 100 6.83 -15.18 7.12
N PRO A 101 6.27 -16.17 7.83
CA PRO A 101 6.10 -16.07 9.29
C PRO A 101 7.43 -15.74 9.97
N PRO A 102 7.45 -14.75 10.89
CA PRO A 102 8.67 -14.38 11.62
C PRO A 102 9.04 -15.44 12.67
N ASP A 103 10.28 -15.40 13.12
CA ASP A 103 10.80 -16.16 14.29
C ASP A 103 10.64 -17.69 14.18
N GLN A 104 10.73 -18.24 12.98
CA GLN A 104 10.68 -19.69 12.79
C GLN A 104 11.87 -20.36 13.47
N SER A 105 11.60 -21.32 14.39
CA SER A 105 12.65 -22.05 15.13
C SER A 105 13.59 -22.81 14.20
N GLY A 106 13.13 -23.22 13.01
CA GLY A 106 13.92 -23.92 11.99
C GLY A 106 15.06 -23.08 11.38
N GLU A 107 15.06 -21.75 11.54
CA GLU A 107 16.15 -20.87 11.08
C GLU A 107 17.40 -20.95 11.97
N ARG A 108 17.29 -21.54 13.17
CA ARG A 108 18.39 -21.65 14.13
C ARG A 108 18.94 -23.07 14.13
N LEU A 109 20.19 -23.26 13.69
CA LEU A 109 20.85 -24.56 13.65
C LEU A 109 20.80 -25.33 14.98
N VAL A 110 20.90 -24.60 16.10
CA VAL A 110 20.83 -25.20 17.44
C VAL A 110 19.44 -25.75 17.71
N ASP A 111 18.38 -25.04 17.35
CA ASP A 111 16.99 -25.47 17.58
C ASP A 111 16.63 -26.69 16.68
N VAL A 112 17.19 -26.77 15.47
CA VAL A 112 17.01 -27.94 14.59
C VAL A 112 17.49 -29.23 15.27
N TRP A 113 18.57 -29.14 16.00
CA TRP A 113 19.13 -30.30 16.71
C TRP A 113 18.46 -30.61 18.04
N LEU A 114 18.11 -29.58 18.80
CA LEU A 114 17.60 -29.75 20.16
C LEU A 114 16.07 -29.85 20.22
N HIS A 115 15.35 -29.26 19.26
CA HIS A 115 13.88 -29.10 19.33
C HIS A 115 13.15 -29.55 18.05
N PRO A 116 13.46 -30.75 17.45
CA PRO A 116 12.86 -31.17 16.16
C PRO A 116 11.34 -31.31 16.22
N LYS A 117 10.77 -31.70 17.37
CA LYS A 117 9.32 -31.80 17.57
C LYS A 117 8.64 -30.43 17.57
N LYS A 118 9.28 -29.41 18.13
CA LYS A 118 8.78 -28.03 18.12
C LYS A 118 8.74 -27.49 16.69
N ILE A 119 9.81 -27.68 15.94
CA ILE A 119 9.90 -27.27 14.54
C ILE A 119 8.82 -27.94 13.70
N ALA A 120 8.64 -29.26 13.83
CA ALA A 120 7.60 -29.99 13.09
C ALA A 120 6.18 -29.47 13.42
N ALA A 121 5.93 -29.07 14.68
CA ALA A 121 4.65 -28.48 15.07
C ALA A 121 4.46 -27.08 14.49
N GLU A 122 5.49 -26.21 14.49
CA GLU A 122 5.47 -24.89 13.87
C GLU A 122 5.28 -24.98 12.35
N GLU A 123 5.96 -25.89 11.68
CA GLU A 123 5.78 -26.15 10.25
C GLU A 123 4.35 -26.60 9.93
N ALA A 124 3.79 -27.52 10.71
CA ALA A 124 2.41 -27.95 10.52
C ALA A 124 1.41 -26.81 10.70
N GLN A 125 1.63 -25.94 11.68
CA GLN A 125 0.80 -24.73 11.89
C GLN A 125 0.93 -23.74 10.73
N ASN A 126 2.15 -23.50 10.25
CA ASN A 126 2.38 -22.63 9.09
C ASN A 126 1.76 -23.19 7.81
N HIS A 127 1.80 -24.51 7.61
CA HIS A 127 1.11 -25.19 6.52
C HIS A 127 -0.40 -24.95 6.58
N GLN A 128 -1.02 -25.18 7.74
CA GLN A 128 -2.44 -24.96 7.93
C GLN A 128 -2.79 -23.49 7.66
N ARG A 129 -2.04 -22.54 8.20
CA ARG A 129 -2.24 -21.10 7.97
C ARG A 129 -2.12 -20.75 6.49
N ALA A 130 -1.13 -21.31 5.78
CA ALA A 130 -0.97 -21.10 4.34
C ALA A 130 -2.18 -21.62 3.54
N ASP A 131 -2.71 -22.81 3.90
CA ASP A 131 -3.92 -23.35 3.26
C ASP A 131 -5.15 -22.47 3.52
N GLU A 132 -5.34 -21.97 4.73
CA GLU A 132 -6.42 -21.03 5.09
C GLU A 132 -6.30 -19.72 4.29
N VAL A 133 -5.09 -19.17 4.15
CA VAL A 133 -4.81 -17.97 3.36
C VAL A 133 -5.11 -18.21 1.88
N MET A 134 -4.67 -19.31 1.31
CA MET A 134 -4.92 -19.65 -0.10
C MET A 134 -6.41 -19.82 -0.37
N ALA A 135 -7.14 -20.49 0.51
CA ALA A 135 -8.60 -20.64 0.43
C ALA A 135 -9.32 -19.28 0.54
N PHE A 136 -8.89 -18.43 1.49
CA PHE A 136 -9.42 -17.07 1.63
C PHE A 136 -9.27 -16.25 0.35
N LEU A 137 -8.11 -16.33 -0.31
CA LEU A 137 -7.80 -15.61 -1.54
C LEU A 137 -8.31 -16.32 -2.81
N LYS A 138 -8.88 -17.53 -2.67
CA LYS A 138 -9.34 -18.38 -3.78
C LYS A 138 -8.23 -18.77 -4.76
N ILE A 139 -7.03 -18.99 -4.25
CA ILE A 139 -5.85 -19.44 -5.01
C ILE A 139 -5.35 -20.83 -4.55
N ASP A 140 -6.15 -21.56 -3.79
CA ASP A 140 -5.86 -22.91 -3.27
C ASP A 140 -5.55 -23.91 -4.39
N HIS A 141 -6.22 -23.77 -5.53
CA HIS A 141 -5.95 -24.58 -6.74
C HIS A 141 -4.56 -24.37 -7.35
N LEU A 142 -3.84 -23.30 -6.96
CA LEU A 142 -2.50 -22.96 -7.40
C LEU A 142 -1.42 -23.33 -6.36
N ALA A 143 -1.78 -23.99 -5.27
CA ALA A 143 -0.90 -24.23 -4.12
C ALA A 143 0.46 -24.83 -4.50
N ASN A 144 0.48 -25.75 -5.46
CA ASN A 144 1.67 -26.46 -5.93
C ASN A 144 2.27 -25.87 -7.23
N GLU A 145 1.68 -24.81 -7.79
CA GLU A 145 2.23 -24.10 -8.94
C GLU A 145 3.44 -23.26 -8.53
N TYR A 146 4.45 -23.20 -9.41
CA TYR A 146 5.56 -22.26 -9.23
C TYR A 146 5.06 -20.83 -9.35
N ALA A 147 5.45 -19.97 -8.40
CA ALA A 147 5.00 -18.56 -8.37
C ALA A 147 5.42 -17.79 -9.62
N GLY A 148 6.51 -18.20 -10.29
CA GLY A 148 6.94 -17.64 -11.56
C GLY A 148 5.92 -17.80 -12.69
N ASN A 149 5.09 -18.86 -12.66
CA ASN A 149 4.07 -19.18 -13.68
C ASN A 149 2.76 -18.40 -13.48
N LEU A 150 2.60 -17.72 -12.35
CA LEU A 150 1.38 -16.98 -12.04
C LEU A 150 1.20 -15.77 -12.97
N SER A 151 -0.04 -15.47 -13.31
CA SER A 151 -0.40 -14.20 -13.94
C SER A 151 -0.13 -13.01 -13.00
N GLY A 152 0.05 -11.81 -13.55
CA GLY A 152 0.34 -10.61 -12.75
C GLY A 152 -0.62 -10.39 -11.58
N GLY A 153 -1.91 -10.60 -11.79
CA GLY A 153 -2.88 -10.44 -10.70
C GLY A 153 -2.88 -11.60 -9.69
N GLN A 154 -2.56 -12.84 -10.10
CA GLN A 154 -2.36 -13.95 -9.15
C GLN A 154 -1.12 -13.69 -8.28
N LYS A 155 -0.06 -13.09 -8.83
CA LYS A 155 1.10 -12.63 -8.07
C LYS A 155 0.72 -11.58 -7.03
N LYS A 156 -0.18 -10.65 -7.37
CA LYS A 156 -0.71 -9.66 -6.43
C LYS A 156 -1.57 -10.28 -5.32
N LEU A 157 -2.37 -11.31 -5.63
CA LEU A 157 -3.08 -12.09 -4.61
C LEU A 157 -2.09 -12.85 -3.70
N LEU A 158 -1.04 -13.44 -4.25
CA LEU A 158 0.01 -14.09 -3.47
C LEU A 158 0.73 -13.08 -2.56
N GLU A 159 1.04 -11.88 -3.06
CA GLU A 159 1.62 -10.79 -2.27
C GLU A 159 0.71 -10.38 -1.10
N LEU A 160 -0.60 -10.25 -1.35
CA LEU A 160 -1.58 -10.01 -0.29
C LEU A 160 -1.63 -11.19 0.70
N GLY A 161 -1.56 -12.43 0.21
CA GLY A 161 -1.47 -13.63 1.06
C GLY A 161 -0.24 -13.61 1.97
N ARG A 162 0.89 -13.16 1.46
CA ARG A 162 2.10 -13.01 2.28
C ARG A 162 1.90 -12.02 3.42
N THR A 163 1.10 -10.95 3.23
CA THR A 163 0.77 -10.04 4.34
C THR A 163 -0.07 -10.72 5.41
N MET A 164 -0.93 -11.68 5.03
CA MET A 164 -1.75 -12.45 5.97
C MET A 164 -0.94 -13.47 6.79
N MET A 165 0.23 -13.87 6.29
CA MET A 165 1.15 -14.77 7.02
C MET A 165 1.98 -14.02 8.07
N THR A 166 1.86 -12.70 8.17
CA THR A 166 2.52 -11.85 9.18
C THR A 166 1.54 -11.38 10.24
N ASP A 167 2.05 -10.72 11.27
CA ASP A 167 1.25 -10.03 12.29
C ASP A 167 1.11 -8.53 11.93
N ALA A 168 0.92 -8.24 10.65
CA ALA A 168 0.80 -6.87 10.16
C ALA A 168 -0.46 -6.19 10.71
N LYS A 169 -0.29 -4.98 11.25
CA LYS A 169 -1.38 -4.12 11.74
C LYS A 169 -1.80 -3.11 10.70
N ILE A 170 -0.82 -2.58 9.96
CA ILE A 170 -1.02 -1.64 8.87
C ILE A 170 -0.21 -2.04 7.64
N VAL A 171 -0.87 -2.05 6.49
CA VAL A 171 -0.29 -2.44 5.21
C VAL A 171 -0.38 -1.28 4.23
N PHE A 172 0.77 -0.89 3.72
CA PHE A 172 0.91 0.11 2.66
C PHE A 172 0.93 -0.59 1.30
N LEU A 173 -0.08 -0.33 0.48
CA LEU A 173 -0.25 -0.91 -0.85
C LEU A 173 0.10 0.13 -1.91
N ASP A 174 1.04 -0.18 -2.80
CA ASP A 174 1.50 0.73 -3.86
C ASP A 174 1.11 0.15 -5.23
N GLU A 175 0.08 0.76 -5.87
CA GLU A 175 -0.40 0.44 -7.22
C GLU A 175 -0.74 -1.05 -7.43
N VAL A 176 -1.58 -1.62 -6.57
CA VAL A 176 -1.99 -3.04 -6.68
C VAL A 176 -2.73 -3.36 -7.98
N GLY A 177 -3.35 -2.35 -8.59
CA GLY A 177 -4.08 -2.46 -9.87
C GLY A 177 -3.19 -2.46 -11.11
N ALA A 178 -1.90 -2.13 -11.00
CA ALA A 178 -1.01 -2.02 -12.15
C ALA A 178 -0.85 -3.37 -12.88
N GLY A 179 -1.23 -3.42 -14.16
CA GLY A 179 -1.13 -4.63 -14.99
C GLY A 179 -2.15 -5.73 -14.67
N VAL A 180 -3.17 -5.44 -13.87
CA VAL A 180 -4.21 -6.39 -13.45
C VAL A 180 -5.49 -6.15 -14.25
N ASN A 181 -6.12 -7.22 -14.75
CA ASN A 181 -7.42 -7.11 -15.40
C ASN A 181 -8.53 -6.76 -14.40
N ARG A 182 -9.65 -6.19 -14.87
CA ARG A 182 -10.75 -5.68 -14.02
C ARG A 182 -11.37 -6.74 -13.11
N THR A 183 -11.52 -7.98 -13.60
CA THR A 183 -12.11 -9.07 -12.81
C THR A 183 -11.24 -9.39 -11.59
N LEU A 184 -9.94 -9.51 -11.81
CA LEU A 184 -8.97 -9.84 -10.77
C LEU A 184 -8.72 -8.65 -9.83
N LEU A 185 -8.76 -7.41 -10.35
CA LEU A 185 -8.75 -6.21 -9.52
C LEU A 185 -9.97 -6.16 -8.59
N GLY A 186 -11.14 -6.61 -9.08
CA GLY A 186 -12.32 -6.82 -8.27
C GLY A 186 -12.07 -7.79 -7.12
N GLN A 187 -11.48 -8.96 -7.40
CA GLN A 187 -11.16 -9.98 -6.40
C GLN A 187 -10.14 -9.47 -5.35
N ILE A 188 -9.12 -8.74 -5.79
CA ILE A 188 -8.15 -8.10 -4.87
C ILE A 188 -8.86 -7.11 -3.95
N GLY A 189 -9.73 -6.26 -4.49
CA GLY A 189 -10.50 -5.31 -3.69
C GLY A 189 -11.42 -5.98 -2.68
N ASP A 190 -12.12 -7.06 -3.07
CA ASP A 190 -12.96 -7.83 -2.16
C ASP A 190 -12.13 -8.50 -1.05
N ALA A 191 -10.95 -9.01 -1.38
CA ALA A 191 -10.02 -9.56 -0.40
C ALA A 191 -9.52 -8.50 0.60
N ILE A 192 -9.17 -7.29 0.14
CA ILE A 192 -8.77 -6.16 1.00
C ILE A 192 -9.91 -5.79 1.96
N VAL A 193 -11.15 -5.67 1.46
CA VAL A 193 -12.32 -5.35 2.29
C VAL A 193 -12.58 -6.45 3.33
N ARG A 194 -12.47 -7.72 2.94
CA ARG A 194 -12.63 -8.84 3.87
C ARG A 194 -11.54 -8.86 4.93
N LEU A 195 -10.27 -8.65 4.56
CA LEU A 195 -9.16 -8.55 5.51
C LEU A 195 -9.37 -7.41 6.51
N ASN A 196 -9.83 -6.27 6.04
CA ASN A 196 -10.15 -5.15 6.90
C ASN A 196 -11.27 -5.49 7.89
N ARG A 197 -12.39 -6.08 7.42
CA ARG A 197 -13.57 -6.35 8.25
C ARG A 197 -13.42 -7.56 9.17
N GLU A 198 -12.84 -8.65 8.65
CA GLU A 198 -12.78 -9.94 9.35
C GLU A 198 -11.52 -10.04 10.24
N HIS A 199 -10.42 -9.38 9.84
CA HIS A 199 -9.13 -9.46 10.52
C HIS A 199 -8.62 -8.11 11.06
N ASN A 200 -9.42 -7.04 10.94
CA ASN A 200 -9.09 -5.68 11.44
C ASN A 200 -7.78 -5.10 10.89
N PHE A 201 -7.39 -5.49 9.68
CA PHE A 201 -6.24 -4.89 9.01
C PHE A 201 -6.51 -3.42 8.69
N THR A 202 -5.50 -2.59 8.89
CA THR A 202 -5.51 -1.20 8.43
C THR A 202 -4.78 -1.12 7.09
N PHE A 203 -5.35 -0.44 6.11
CA PHE A 203 -4.72 -0.25 4.81
C PHE A 203 -4.52 1.22 4.49
N CYS A 204 -3.37 1.54 3.88
CA CYS A 204 -3.17 2.79 3.17
C CYS A 204 -2.69 2.47 1.76
N MET A 205 -3.42 2.93 0.74
CA MET A 205 -3.10 2.58 -0.63
C MET A 205 -2.88 3.78 -1.54
N ILE A 206 -1.87 3.68 -2.41
CA ILE A 206 -1.68 4.56 -3.55
C ILE A 206 -2.30 3.87 -4.76
N GLU A 207 -3.22 4.55 -5.43
CA GLU A 207 -3.86 4.06 -6.64
C GLU A 207 -4.23 5.19 -7.59
N HIS A 208 -4.34 4.85 -8.87
CA HIS A 208 -4.73 5.77 -9.94
C HIS A 208 -6.14 5.51 -10.46
N ASP A 209 -6.70 4.33 -10.20
CA ASP A 209 -8.08 3.99 -10.55
C ASP A 209 -9.05 4.59 -9.53
N MET A 210 -9.70 5.69 -9.93
CA MET A 210 -10.65 6.41 -9.07
C MET A 210 -11.89 5.58 -8.73
N GLN A 211 -12.29 4.64 -9.58
CA GLN A 211 -13.41 3.76 -9.28
C GLN A 211 -13.04 2.76 -8.17
N PHE A 212 -11.81 2.24 -8.23
CA PHE A 212 -11.28 1.35 -7.21
C PHE A 212 -11.14 2.07 -5.85
N ILE A 213 -10.55 3.27 -5.84
CA ILE A 213 -10.43 4.11 -4.65
C ILE A 213 -11.81 4.46 -4.06
N SER A 214 -12.76 4.92 -4.87
CA SER A 214 -14.10 5.30 -4.40
C SER A 214 -14.89 4.14 -3.80
N ARG A 215 -14.62 2.92 -4.27
CA ARG A 215 -15.26 1.69 -3.77
C ARG A 215 -14.70 1.25 -2.41
N LEU A 216 -13.40 1.43 -2.19
CA LEU A 216 -12.70 0.80 -1.08
C LEU A 216 -12.30 1.77 0.03
N CYS A 217 -11.97 3.02 -0.31
CA CYS A 217 -11.27 3.92 0.60
C CYS A 217 -12.20 4.96 1.22
N ASP A 218 -12.12 5.05 2.53
CA ASP A 218 -12.64 6.15 3.33
C ASP A 218 -11.77 6.27 4.61
N PRO A 219 -11.05 7.39 4.78
CA PRO A 219 -10.97 8.59 3.95
C PRO A 219 -10.06 8.46 2.72
N VAL A 220 -10.15 9.43 1.81
CA VAL A 220 -9.22 9.66 0.72
C VAL A 220 -8.42 10.94 0.98
N MET A 221 -7.11 10.85 0.88
CA MET A 221 -6.18 11.97 1.00
C MET A 221 -5.60 12.32 -0.36
N VAL A 222 -5.47 13.59 -0.67
CA VAL A 222 -4.88 14.07 -1.92
C VAL A 222 -3.56 14.75 -1.65
N MET A 223 -2.53 14.32 -2.35
CA MET A 223 -1.23 15.01 -2.37
C MET A 223 -1.02 15.76 -3.69
N ALA A 224 -0.46 16.95 -3.60
CA ALA A 224 0.03 17.73 -4.72
C ALA A 224 1.27 18.52 -4.28
N GLU A 225 2.29 18.61 -5.15
CA GLU A 225 3.51 19.40 -4.92
C GLU A 225 4.20 19.09 -3.56
N GLY A 226 4.21 17.81 -3.16
CA GLY A 226 4.82 17.37 -1.90
C GLY A 226 3.99 17.61 -0.65
N ARG A 227 2.76 18.10 -0.73
CA ARG A 227 1.90 18.46 0.41
C ARG A 227 0.55 17.75 0.36
N VAL A 228 -0.10 17.59 1.51
CA VAL A 228 -1.51 17.19 1.56
C VAL A 228 -2.37 18.40 1.17
N LEU A 229 -3.13 18.23 0.12
CA LEU A 229 -4.01 19.26 -0.41
C LEU A 229 -5.38 19.26 0.31
N THR A 230 -5.96 18.07 0.46
CA THR A 230 -7.25 17.87 1.13
C THR A 230 -7.41 16.42 1.59
N THR A 231 -8.34 16.20 2.51
CA THR A 231 -8.75 14.87 3.01
C THR A 231 -10.26 14.86 3.15
N GLY A 232 -10.91 13.77 2.76
CA GLY A 232 -12.35 13.62 2.88
C GLY A 232 -12.86 12.32 2.28
N SER A 233 -14.18 12.18 2.12
CA SER A 233 -14.74 11.06 1.37
C SER A 233 -14.34 11.15 -0.11
N ALA A 234 -14.32 10.02 -0.80
CA ALA A 234 -13.98 9.98 -2.23
C ALA A 234 -14.85 10.96 -3.05
N ALA A 235 -16.16 11.05 -2.75
CA ALA A 235 -17.07 11.95 -3.44
C ALA A 235 -16.71 13.43 -3.19
N ALA A 236 -16.41 13.82 -1.94
CA ALA A 236 -16.03 15.18 -1.59
C ALA A 236 -14.70 15.59 -2.24
N VAL A 237 -13.74 14.66 -2.27
CA VAL A 237 -12.42 14.88 -2.88
C VAL A 237 -12.54 15.07 -4.40
N LEU A 238 -13.33 14.24 -5.08
CA LEU A 238 -13.52 14.32 -6.53
C LEU A 238 -14.30 15.58 -6.97
N ALA A 239 -15.11 16.16 -6.09
CA ALA A 239 -15.84 17.41 -6.33
C ALA A 239 -15.01 18.67 -5.99
N ASN A 240 -13.81 18.51 -5.43
CA ASN A 240 -13.00 19.65 -4.98
C ASN A 240 -12.25 20.30 -6.16
N ASP A 241 -12.50 21.59 -6.40
CA ASP A 241 -11.88 22.35 -7.49
C ASP A 241 -10.36 22.37 -7.44
N ALA A 242 -9.75 22.43 -6.25
CA ALA A 242 -8.31 22.41 -6.09
C ALA A 242 -7.71 21.05 -6.49
N VAL A 243 -8.44 19.95 -6.25
CA VAL A 243 -8.04 18.61 -6.69
C VAL A 243 -8.12 18.52 -8.20
N ILE A 244 -9.24 18.98 -8.80
CA ILE A 244 -9.40 18.98 -10.26
C ILE A 244 -8.27 19.81 -10.92
N GLU A 245 -7.95 20.98 -10.36
CA GLU A 245 -6.87 21.83 -10.87
C GLU A 245 -5.49 21.14 -10.74
N ALA A 246 -5.22 20.44 -9.64
CA ALA A 246 -3.97 19.71 -9.45
C ALA A 246 -3.76 18.60 -10.49
N TYR A 247 -4.84 17.91 -10.89
CA TYR A 247 -4.77 16.86 -11.93
C TYR A 247 -4.71 17.39 -13.34
N LEU A 248 -5.44 18.47 -13.65
CA LEU A 248 -5.51 19.07 -14.98
C LEU A 248 -4.36 20.03 -15.29
N GLY A 249 -3.63 20.48 -14.26
CA GLY A 249 -2.60 21.50 -14.36
C GLY A 249 -3.20 22.92 -14.53
N ARG A 250 -2.40 23.94 -14.21
CA ARG A 250 -2.83 25.36 -14.24
C ARG A 250 -3.24 25.92 -15.62
N GLY A 251 -3.10 25.10 -16.69
CA GLY A 251 -3.28 25.55 -18.08
C GLY A 251 -4.72 25.74 -18.56
N LEU A 252 -5.74 25.28 -17.82
CA LEU A 252 -7.13 25.29 -18.31
C LEU A 252 -8.00 26.45 -17.78
N LYS A 253 -7.55 27.19 -16.76
CA LYS A 253 -8.29 28.39 -16.29
C LYS A 253 -8.29 29.55 -17.30
N THR A 254 -7.27 29.67 -18.14
CA THR A 254 -7.18 30.72 -19.18
C THR A 254 -8.11 30.48 -20.37
N ALA A 255 -8.55 29.22 -20.61
CA ALA A 255 -9.45 28.92 -21.73
C ALA A 255 -10.94 29.16 -21.43
N ARG A 256 -11.34 29.21 -20.14
CA ARG A 256 -12.73 29.50 -19.76
C ARG A 256 -13.05 30.99 -19.53
N SER A 257 -12.06 31.87 -19.46
CA SER A 257 -12.22 33.33 -19.29
C SER A 257 -11.97 34.13 -20.58
N GLY A 258 -11.79 33.46 -21.73
CA GLY A 258 -11.67 34.13 -23.02
C GLY A 258 -13.02 34.61 -23.52
N SER A 259 -13.26 35.92 -23.44
CA SER A 259 -14.38 36.64 -24.07
C SER A 259 -14.56 36.27 -25.54
N PRO A 260 -15.79 36.32 -26.07
CA PRO A 260 -16.04 36.02 -27.48
C PRO A 260 -15.29 37.04 -28.35
N ARG A 261 -14.42 36.53 -29.22
CA ARG A 261 -13.82 37.37 -30.29
C ARG A 261 -14.93 37.85 -31.20
N THR A 262 -15.21 39.14 -31.17
CA THR A 262 -15.99 39.84 -32.20
C THR A 262 -15.30 39.64 -33.54
N VAL A 263 -15.93 38.90 -34.44
CA VAL A 263 -15.55 38.79 -35.85
C VAL A 263 -15.93 40.16 -36.47
N VAL A 264 -14.92 40.94 -36.87
CA VAL A 264 -15.10 42.11 -37.72
C VAL A 264 -14.96 41.58 -39.16
N GLU A 265 -16.04 41.62 -39.93
CA GLU A 265 -16.01 41.38 -41.36
C GLU A 265 -15.27 42.55 -42.05
N PRO A 266 -14.41 42.27 -43.03
CA PRO A 266 -13.84 43.34 -43.89
C PRO A 266 -14.82 43.74 -45.00
N ALA A 267 -14.91 45.05 -45.19
CA ALA A 267 -15.63 45.70 -46.27
C ALA A 267 -14.99 45.48 -47.64
#